data_f94545aeeddf6b7f10903a6aa8759665
#
_entry.id   f94545aeeddf6b7f10903a6aa8759665
#
_cell.length_a   1.000
_cell.length_b   1.000
_cell.length_c   1.000
_cell.angle_alpha   90.00
_cell.angle_beta   90.00
_cell.angle_gamma   90.00
#
_symmetry.space_group_name_H-M   'P 1'
#
loop_
_entity.id
_entity.type
_entity.pdbx_description
1 polymer ?
#
loop_
_entity_poly.entity_id
_entity_poly.type
_entity_poly.pdbx_seq_one_letter_code
_entity_poly.pdbx_strand_id
1 'polypeptide(L)'
;MIRLETFKSGNFKRHFSGYTYFLPSTINEQWQWEDQTINLLLEKAAIKLGELNSYARLVPNIDLFIQLHVTKEAVVSSRIEGTKTNIDEALLDEEEINPERRHDWKEVNNYIRAMNEAIAELDTLPISSRLLKQTHKTLLSSVRGEHKMPGEYSTSQNWIGGNSLLDAVFIPPNQDHLPELMSDLEKFLHNDENRVPSLIKIGIAHYQFETIHPFLDGNGRIGRLLITLFLVDQKILQKPLLYLSVFFEKNKALYYDNLTLVRTKNEMTQWLKYFLTGVAETADKATQTLGSILELKINLEQSLAGVYGKRAANAAILLNELFKKPVIHVSQVQNLLSISYKSANELVSEFVNNGILKETTGRSRNRVFLFDDYLKLFRL
;
A
#
# COMPACT_ATOMS: atom_id res chain seq x y z
N MET A 1 -7.29 17.87 25.99
CA MET A 1 -6.44 16.71 26.32
C MET A 1 -7.30 15.46 26.41
N ILE A 2 -6.98 14.42 25.65
CA ILE A 2 -7.70 13.14 25.60
C ILE A 2 -6.88 12.08 26.34
N ARG A 3 -7.49 11.39 27.30
CA ARG A 3 -6.94 10.18 27.90
C ARG A 3 -7.45 8.97 27.14
N LEU A 4 -6.55 8.12 26.70
CA LEU A 4 -6.86 6.98 25.84
C LEU A 4 -7.89 6.04 26.47
N GLU A 5 -7.76 5.78 27.79
CA GLU A 5 -8.61 4.87 28.56
C GLU A 5 -10.05 5.40 28.74
N THR A 6 -10.25 6.69 28.59
CA THR A 6 -11.57 7.34 28.73
C THR A 6 -12.05 8.01 27.45
N PHE A 7 -11.34 7.78 26.36
CA PHE A 7 -11.71 8.33 25.07
C PHE A 7 -13.09 7.88 24.64
N LYS A 8 -13.89 8.84 24.19
CA LYS A 8 -15.19 8.61 23.57
C LYS A 8 -15.04 8.77 22.08
N SER A 9 -15.14 7.67 21.35
CA SER A 9 -14.91 7.62 19.91
C SER A 9 -15.93 8.42 19.09
N GLY A 10 -17.10 8.67 19.65
CA GLY A 10 -18.19 9.40 19.02
C GLY A 10 -19.55 9.01 19.58
N ASN A 11 -20.60 9.42 18.87
CA ASN A 11 -21.98 9.16 19.25
C ASN A 11 -22.82 8.74 18.04
N PHE A 12 -23.78 7.85 18.25
CA PHE A 12 -24.81 7.55 17.26
C PHE A 12 -25.84 8.66 17.23
N LYS A 13 -26.13 9.20 16.05
CA LYS A 13 -27.08 10.27 15.79
C LYS A 13 -28.21 9.76 14.89
N ARG A 14 -29.45 10.09 15.22
CA ARG A 14 -30.59 9.77 14.36
C ARG A 14 -30.79 10.85 13.31
N HIS A 15 -30.82 10.46 12.06
CA HIS A 15 -31.15 11.35 10.95
C HIS A 15 -32.70 11.50 10.83
N PHE A 16 -33.17 12.64 10.32
CA PHE A 16 -34.60 12.89 10.15
C PHE A 16 -35.28 11.90 9.19
N SER A 17 -34.52 11.31 8.25
CA SER A 17 -34.99 10.24 7.35
C SER A 17 -35.08 8.85 8.01
N GLY A 18 -34.83 8.74 9.32
CA GLY A 18 -35.09 7.55 10.11
C GLY A 18 -33.91 6.59 10.33
N TYR A 19 -32.78 6.73 9.65
CA TYR A 19 -31.57 5.95 9.90
C TYR A 19 -30.70 6.54 11.03
N THR A 20 -29.78 5.74 11.56
CA THR A 20 -28.84 6.18 12.59
C THR A 20 -27.42 6.12 12.03
N TYR A 21 -26.67 7.21 12.10
CA TYR A 21 -25.28 7.30 11.67
C TYR A 21 -24.35 7.56 12.86
N PHE A 22 -23.08 7.23 12.72
CA PHE A 22 -22.08 7.49 13.74
C PHE A 22 -21.39 8.82 13.47
N LEU A 23 -21.38 9.72 14.45
CA LEU A 23 -20.65 10.98 14.42
C LEU A 23 -19.39 10.83 15.29
N PRO A 24 -18.18 10.70 14.73
CA PRO A 24 -16.96 10.56 15.51
C PRO A 24 -16.60 11.86 16.23
N SER A 25 -15.94 11.72 17.37
CA SER A 25 -15.34 12.84 18.07
C SER A 25 -14.14 13.40 17.29
N THR A 26 -13.81 14.68 17.49
CA THR A 26 -12.57 15.28 17.02
C THR A 26 -11.36 14.68 17.72
N ILE A 27 -10.22 14.67 17.04
CA ILE A 27 -9.00 14.01 17.53
C ILE A 27 -7.81 14.96 17.67
N ASN A 28 -7.90 16.19 17.15
CA ASN A 28 -6.79 17.15 17.18
C ASN A 28 -6.57 17.75 18.58
N GLU A 29 -6.13 16.88 19.48
CA GLU A 29 -5.89 17.15 20.88
C GLU A 29 -4.57 16.50 21.31
N GLN A 30 -4.08 16.85 22.50
CA GLN A 30 -3.01 16.11 23.16
C GLN A 30 -3.55 14.79 23.70
N TRP A 31 -2.85 13.68 23.43
CA TRP A 31 -3.22 12.34 23.86
C TRP A 31 -2.30 11.88 24.98
N GLN A 32 -2.86 11.16 25.94
CA GLN A 32 -2.15 10.53 27.05
C GLN A 32 -2.68 9.11 27.26
N TRP A 33 -1.83 8.22 27.76
CA TRP A 33 -2.18 6.83 28.08
C TRP A 33 -1.36 6.35 29.28
N GLU A 34 -1.93 5.41 30.03
CA GLU A 34 -1.33 4.78 31.20
C GLU A 34 -0.86 3.35 30.90
N ASP A 35 -1.38 2.71 29.85
CA ASP A 35 -1.07 1.33 29.49
C ASP A 35 0.37 1.18 28.98
N GLN A 36 1.23 0.61 29.84
CA GLN A 36 2.65 0.40 29.55
C GLN A 36 2.90 -0.52 28.35
N THR A 37 1.94 -1.39 27.98
CA THR A 37 2.05 -2.27 26.81
C THR A 37 2.15 -1.45 25.52
N ILE A 38 1.47 -0.30 25.46
CA ILE A 38 1.58 0.62 24.32
C ILE A 38 3.01 1.10 24.14
N ASN A 39 3.69 1.48 25.25
CA ASN A 39 5.07 1.96 25.21
C ASN A 39 6.02 0.85 24.69
N LEU A 40 5.86 -0.38 25.17
CA LEU A 40 6.68 -1.51 24.72
C LEU A 40 6.45 -1.83 23.23
N LEU A 41 5.21 -1.78 22.76
CA LEU A 41 4.88 -2.00 21.35
C LEU A 41 5.35 -0.85 20.47
N LEU A 42 5.26 0.39 20.94
CA LEU A 42 5.77 1.57 20.27
C LEU A 42 7.29 1.51 20.09
N GLU A 43 8.02 1.16 21.15
CA GLU A 43 9.46 0.94 21.12
C GLU A 43 9.83 -0.14 20.10
N LYS A 44 9.18 -1.31 20.19
CA LYS A 44 9.40 -2.41 19.23
C LYS A 44 9.15 -1.99 17.79
N ALA A 45 8.03 -1.30 17.53
CA ALA A 45 7.68 -0.84 16.20
C ALA A 45 8.70 0.20 15.67
N ALA A 46 9.13 1.13 16.52
CA ALA A 46 10.12 2.14 16.18
C ALA A 46 11.49 1.52 15.85
N ILE A 47 11.94 0.55 16.64
CA ILE A 47 13.20 -0.20 16.40
C ILE A 47 13.12 -0.90 15.04
N LYS A 48 12.04 -1.65 14.75
CA LYS A 48 11.89 -2.38 13.49
C LYS A 48 11.78 -1.47 12.27
N LEU A 49 11.14 -0.33 12.40
CA LEU A 49 11.13 0.71 11.35
C LEU A 49 12.52 1.32 11.14
N GLY A 50 13.26 1.58 12.21
CA GLY A 50 14.63 2.07 12.14
C GLY A 50 15.56 1.08 11.46
N GLU A 51 15.44 -0.23 11.76
CA GLU A 51 16.15 -1.31 11.08
C GLU A 51 15.84 -1.31 9.57
N LEU A 52 14.56 -1.30 9.19
CA LEU A 52 14.11 -1.26 7.81
C LEU A 52 14.67 -0.03 7.06
N ASN A 53 14.57 1.14 7.66
CA ASN A 53 15.02 2.39 7.05
C ASN A 53 16.56 2.43 6.90
N SER A 54 17.29 1.91 7.89
CA SER A 54 18.75 1.80 7.85
C SER A 54 19.21 0.80 6.80
N TYR A 55 18.53 -0.35 6.73
CA TYR A 55 18.81 -1.38 5.72
C TYR A 55 18.58 -0.85 4.31
N ALA A 56 17.49 -0.13 4.10
CA ALA A 56 17.18 0.51 2.81
C ALA A 56 18.25 1.51 2.34
N ARG A 57 18.94 2.20 3.26
CA ARG A 57 20.06 3.10 2.93
C ARG A 57 21.30 2.36 2.45
N LEU A 58 21.51 1.14 2.94
CA LEU A 58 22.68 0.32 2.59
C LEU A 58 22.49 -0.43 1.27
N VAL A 59 21.25 -0.55 0.79
CA VAL A 59 20.92 -1.22 -0.47
C VAL A 59 21.26 -0.32 -1.66
N PRO A 60 22.25 -0.66 -2.49
CA PRO A 60 22.53 0.09 -3.71
C PRO A 60 21.29 0.06 -4.64
N ASN A 61 20.89 1.24 -5.15
CA ASN A 61 19.76 1.34 -6.08
C ASN A 61 18.45 0.75 -5.51
N ILE A 62 18.11 1.10 -4.26
CA ILE A 62 16.88 0.65 -3.59
C ILE A 62 15.61 0.84 -4.46
N ASP A 63 15.61 1.85 -5.32
CA ASP A 63 14.50 2.15 -6.23
C ASP A 63 14.19 1.00 -7.21
N LEU A 64 15.18 0.11 -7.48
CA LEU A 64 14.94 -1.12 -8.26
C LEU A 64 13.93 -2.05 -7.59
N PHE A 65 13.91 -2.06 -6.27
CA PHE A 65 13.12 -3.00 -5.48
C PHE A 65 11.78 -2.43 -5.02
N ILE A 66 11.69 -1.09 -4.93
CA ILE A 66 10.47 -0.39 -4.47
C ILE A 66 9.28 -0.71 -5.37
N GLN A 67 9.47 -0.75 -6.69
CA GLN A 67 8.37 -0.97 -7.63
C GLN A 67 7.59 -2.27 -7.34
N LEU A 68 8.28 -3.33 -6.99
CA LEU A 68 7.62 -4.59 -6.69
C LEU A 68 6.94 -4.59 -5.31
N HIS A 69 7.48 -3.85 -4.34
CA HIS A 69 6.81 -3.61 -3.06
C HIS A 69 5.52 -2.79 -3.25
N VAL A 70 5.57 -1.74 -4.08
CA VAL A 70 4.39 -0.94 -4.47
C VAL A 70 3.33 -1.82 -5.15
N THR A 71 3.77 -2.66 -6.10
CA THR A 71 2.86 -3.60 -6.79
C THR A 71 2.23 -4.58 -5.82
N LYS A 72 3.00 -5.15 -4.89
CA LYS A 72 2.48 -6.04 -3.85
C LYS A 72 1.43 -5.35 -2.97
N GLU A 73 1.72 -4.15 -2.51
CA GLU A 73 0.75 -3.36 -1.73
C GLU A 73 -0.53 -3.12 -2.52
N ALA A 74 -0.44 -2.68 -3.77
CA ALA A 74 -1.59 -2.41 -4.61
C ALA A 74 -2.48 -3.66 -4.80
N VAL A 75 -1.85 -4.82 -5.05
CA VAL A 75 -2.54 -6.11 -5.17
C VAL A 75 -3.25 -6.48 -3.87
N VAL A 76 -2.54 -6.41 -2.75
CA VAL A 76 -3.08 -6.86 -1.46
C VAL A 76 -4.13 -5.89 -0.93
N SER A 77 -3.88 -4.59 -1.01
CA SER A 77 -4.83 -3.56 -0.59
C SER A 77 -6.13 -3.63 -1.40
N SER A 78 -6.04 -3.84 -2.71
CA SER A 78 -7.21 -4.01 -3.57
C SER A 78 -7.93 -5.36 -3.33
N ARG A 79 -7.18 -6.41 -2.94
CA ARG A 79 -7.77 -7.72 -2.57
C ARG A 79 -8.62 -7.64 -1.30
N ILE A 80 -8.26 -6.80 -0.33
CA ILE A 80 -9.11 -6.53 0.84
C ILE A 80 -10.49 -6.03 0.39
N GLU A 81 -10.55 -5.24 -0.68
CA GLU A 81 -11.78 -4.70 -1.28
C GLU A 81 -12.46 -5.65 -2.28
N GLY A 82 -11.85 -6.81 -2.55
CA GLY A 82 -12.47 -7.88 -3.34
C GLY A 82 -11.95 -8.07 -4.76
N THR A 83 -10.87 -7.39 -5.19
CA THR A 83 -10.21 -7.69 -6.48
C THR A 83 -9.50 -9.04 -6.44
N LYS A 84 -9.36 -9.68 -7.60
CA LYS A 84 -8.77 -11.02 -7.73
C LYS A 84 -7.42 -11.03 -8.45
N THR A 85 -6.90 -9.88 -8.87
CA THR A 85 -5.60 -9.76 -9.52
C THR A 85 -4.50 -10.22 -8.57
N ASN A 86 -3.58 -11.05 -9.07
CA ASN A 86 -2.37 -11.43 -8.35
C ASN A 86 -1.16 -10.61 -8.81
N ILE A 87 -0.01 -10.79 -8.14
CA ILE A 87 1.18 -9.99 -8.43
C ILE A 87 1.73 -10.25 -9.83
N ASP A 88 1.67 -11.50 -10.32
CA ASP A 88 2.16 -11.86 -11.64
C ASP A 88 1.34 -11.16 -12.73
N GLU A 89 0.00 -11.16 -12.58
CA GLU A 89 -0.91 -10.46 -13.48
C GLU A 89 -0.74 -8.94 -13.44
N ALA A 90 -0.52 -8.36 -12.25
CA ALA A 90 -0.33 -6.91 -12.11
C ALA A 90 0.89 -6.38 -12.87
N LEU A 91 1.85 -7.25 -13.20
CA LEU A 91 3.08 -6.93 -13.93
C LEU A 91 2.98 -7.15 -15.44
N LEU A 92 1.90 -7.77 -15.94
CA LEU A 92 1.66 -7.99 -17.35
C LEU A 92 1.05 -6.74 -18.03
N ASP A 93 1.22 -6.63 -19.33
CA ASP A 93 0.54 -5.62 -20.14
C ASP A 93 -0.96 -5.96 -20.26
N GLU A 94 -1.85 -4.96 -20.44
CA GLU A 94 -3.32 -5.14 -20.43
C GLU A 94 -3.79 -6.17 -21.47
N GLU A 95 -3.12 -6.24 -22.61
CA GLU A 95 -3.44 -7.14 -23.72
C GLU A 95 -3.24 -8.62 -23.36
N GLU A 96 -2.39 -8.91 -22.37
CA GLU A 96 -2.08 -10.26 -21.91
C GLU A 96 -3.04 -10.74 -20.82
N ILE A 97 -3.86 -9.82 -20.28
CA ILE A 97 -4.81 -10.12 -19.19
C ILE A 97 -6.10 -10.69 -19.78
N ASN A 98 -6.61 -11.75 -19.13
CA ASN A 98 -7.94 -12.28 -19.46
C ASN A 98 -8.97 -11.13 -19.44
N PRO A 99 -9.77 -10.95 -20.49
CA PRO A 99 -10.76 -9.88 -20.57
C PRO A 99 -11.68 -9.75 -19.34
N GLU A 100 -12.06 -10.87 -18.72
CA GLU A 100 -12.90 -10.90 -17.52
C GLU A 100 -12.20 -10.30 -16.26
N ARG A 101 -10.87 -10.26 -16.27
CA ARG A 101 -10.05 -9.78 -15.14
C ARG A 101 -9.46 -8.39 -15.36
N ARG A 102 -9.64 -7.80 -16.53
CA ARG A 102 -9.08 -6.48 -16.87
C ARG A 102 -9.55 -5.37 -15.95
N HIS A 103 -10.79 -5.45 -15.46
CA HIS A 103 -11.28 -4.45 -14.50
C HIS A 103 -10.49 -4.49 -13.19
N ASP A 104 -10.30 -5.67 -12.62
CA ASP A 104 -9.51 -5.85 -11.40
C ASP A 104 -8.05 -5.43 -11.62
N TRP A 105 -7.47 -5.78 -12.77
CA TRP A 105 -6.13 -5.37 -13.16
C TRP A 105 -6.00 -3.83 -13.24
N LYS A 106 -6.98 -3.15 -13.86
CA LYS A 106 -7.01 -1.67 -13.93
C LYS A 106 -7.10 -1.04 -12.53
N GLU A 107 -7.91 -1.58 -11.64
CA GLU A 107 -8.00 -1.09 -10.26
C GLU A 107 -6.65 -1.17 -9.54
N VAL A 108 -5.91 -2.29 -9.68
CA VAL A 108 -4.58 -2.46 -9.10
C VAL A 108 -3.57 -1.49 -9.72
N ASN A 109 -3.56 -1.34 -11.04
CA ASN A 109 -2.64 -0.42 -11.73
C ASN A 109 -2.95 1.05 -11.42
N ASN A 110 -4.22 1.41 -11.25
CA ASN A 110 -4.60 2.73 -10.77
C ASN A 110 -4.10 2.99 -9.35
N TYR A 111 -4.14 1.99 -8.47
CA TYR A 111 -3.57 2.11 -7.13
C TYR A 111 -2.06 2.34 -7.17
N ILE A 112 -1.32 1.58 -8.00
CA ILE A 112 0.14 1.78 -8.20
C ILE A 112 0.41 3.21 -8.66
N ARG A 113 -0.33 3.69 -9.67
CA ARG A 113 -0.20 5.06 -10.19
C ARG A 113 -0.52 6.10 -9.12
N ALA A 114 -1.67 5.97 -8.44
CA ALA A 114 -2.09 6.89 -7.39
C ALA A 114 -1.07 6.98 -6.25
N MET A 115 -0.49 5.85 -5.84
CA MET A 115 0.56 5.81 -4.83
C MET A 115 1.82 6.52 -5.28
N ASN A 116 2.32 6.23 -6.49
CA ASN A 116 3.54 6.85 -7.01
C ASN A 116 3.37 8.37 -7.18
N GLU A 117 2.22 8.81 -7.70
CA GLU A 117 1.88 10.24 -7.84
C GLU A 117 1.82 10.92 -6.46
N ALA A 118 1.11 10.32 -5.50
CA ALA A 118 0.99 10.89 -4.15
C ALA A 118 2.34 11.00 -3.43
N ILE A 119 3.21 9.99 -3.54
CA ILE A 119 4.54 10.02 -2.94
C ILE A 119 5.40 11.12 -3.59
N ALA A 120 5.35 11.26 -4.92
CA ALA A 120 6.10 12.30 -5.62
C ALA A 120 5.60 13.72 -5.25
N GLU A 121 4.31 13.88 -5.01
CA GLU A 121 3.72 15.16 -4.62
C GLU A 121 4.05 15.59 -3.19
N LEU A 122 4.44 14.68 -2.28
CA LEU A 122 4.84 15.02 -0.90
C LEU A 122 6.03 15.99 -0.84
N ASP A 123 6.83 16.10 -1.89
CA ASP A 123 7.94 17.07 -1.95
C ASP A 123 7.43 18.54 -2.04
N THR A 124 6.19 18.74 -2.50
CA THR A 124 5.61 20.07 -2.75
C THR A 124 4.27 20.32 -2.06
N LEU A 125 3.55 19.28 -1.72
CA LEU A 125 2.22 19.33 -1.12
C LEU A 125 2.17 18.44 0.13
N PRO A 126 1.94 19.00 1.33
CA PRO A 126 1.79 18.21 2.54
C PRO A 126 0.54 17.32 2.47
N ILE A 127 0.47 16.32 3.36
CA ILE A 127 -0.73 15.49 3.49
C ILE A 127 -1.90 16.40 3.83
N SER A 128 -2.86 16.45 2.94
CA SER A 128 -4.01 17.36 3.02
C SER A 128 -5.23 16.76 2.33
N SER A 129 -6.38 17.33 2.60
CA SER A 129 -7.60 17.01 1.88
C SER A 129 -7.44 17.14 0.35
N ARG A 130 -6.60 18.08 -0.10
CA ARG A 130 -6.28 18.25 -1.53
C ARG A 130 -5.51 17.06 -2.06
N LEU A 131 -4.43 16.63 -1.39
CA LEU A 131 -3.63 15.47 -1.80
C LEU A 131 -4.49 14.20 -1.81
N LEU A 132 -5.29 13.96 -0.75
CA LEU A 132 -6.16 12.78 -0.66
C LEU A 132 -7.21 12.75 -1.77
N LYS A 133 -7.83 13.88 -2.10
CA LYS A 133 -8.78 13.99 -3.22
C LYS A 133 -8.12 13.72 -4.57
N GLN A 134 -6.94 14.26 -4.80
CA GLN A 134 -6.18 14.04 -6.04
C GLN A 134 -5.78 12.57 -6.19
N THR A 135 -5.27 11.95 -5.13
CA THR A 135 -4.94 10.52 -5.08
C THR A 135 -6.17 9.65 -5.34
N HIS A 136 -7.30 9.99 -4.71
CA HIS A 136 -8.57 9.29 -4.92
C HIS A 136 -9.07 9.42 -6.36
N LYS A 137 -8.90 10.57 -7.01
CA LYS A 137 -9.25 10.76 -8.42
C LYS A 137 -8.48 9.83 -9.33
N THR A 138 -7.16 9.69 -9.13
CA THR A 138 -6.33 8.75 -9.89
C THR A 138 -6.75 7.31 -9.60
N LEU A 139 -7.01 6.96 -8.33
CA LEU A 139 -7.40 5.63 -7.90
C LEU A 139 -8.65 5.10 -8.62
N LEU A 140 -9.67 5.94 -8.80
CA LEU A 140 -10.96 5.55 -9.40
C LEU A 140 -11.08 5.89 -10.90
N SER A 141 -10.00 6.29 -11.57
CA SER A 141 -10.01 6.67 -12.98
C SER A 141 -10.31 5.46 -13.89
N SER A 142 -11.42 5.52 -14.66
CA SER A 142 -11.81 4.51 -15.65
C SER A 142 -11.95 3.08 -15.11
N VAL A 143 -12.37 2.95 -13.86
CA VAL A 143 -12.66 1.66 -13.20
C VAL A 143 -14.08 1.66 -12.62
N ARG A 144 -14.47 0.54 -11.98
CA ARG A 144 -15.82 0.33 -11.44
C ARG A 144 -16.35 1.49 -10.57
N GLY A 145 -15.49 2.22 -9.89
CA GLY A 145 -15.84 3.38 -9.05
C GLY A 145 -15.89 4.74 -9.77
N GLU A 146 -15.74 4.82 -11.10
CA GLU A 146 -15.67 6.10 -11.82
C GLU A 146 -16.92 6.99 -11.67
N HIS A 147 -18.09 6.39 -11.40
CA HIS A 147 -19.34 7.13 -11.14
C HIS A 147 -19.50 7.55 -9.68
N LYS A 148 -18.55 7.22 -8.81
CA LYS A 148 -18.55 7.49 -7.36
C LYS A 148 -17.83 8.80 -7.01
N MET A 149 -17.94 9.82 -7.86
CA MET A 149 -17.36 11.16 -7.66
C MET A 149 -15.85 11.12 -7.38
N PRO A 150 -15.00 10.62 -8.30
CA PRO A 150 -13.56 10.54 -8.09
C PRO A 150 -12.95 11.92 -7.73
N GLY A 151 -12.25 11.97 -6.61
CA GLY A 151 -11.62 13.21 -6.12
C GLY A 151 -12.52 14.11 -5.30
N GLU A 152 -13.79 13.74 -5.05
CA GLU A 152 -14.69 14.55 -4.25
C GLU A 152 -15.24 13.77 -3.04
N TYR A 153 -15.42 14.47 -1.94
CA TYR A 153 -16.12 13.91 -0.78
C TYR A 153 -17.58 13.63 -1.13
N SER A 154 -18.13 12.62 -0.49
CA SER A 154 -19.53 12.24 -0.68
C SER A 154 -20.48 13.43 -0.42
N THR A 155 -21.43 13.61 -1.32
CA THR A 155 -22.55 14.57 -1.17
C THR A 155 -23.84 13.89 -0.75
N SER A 156 -23.79 12.59 -0.48
CA SER A 156 -24.92 11.77 -0.02
C SER A 156 -24.48 10.86 1.11
N GLN A 157 -25.44 10.34 1.87
CA GLN A 157 -25.15 9.39 2.95
C GLN A 157 -24.50 8.12 2.40
N ASN A 158 -23.34 7.80 2.93
CA ASN A 158 -22.59 6.57 2.65
C ASN A 158 -22.95 5.47 3.68
N TRP A 159 -22.61 4.21 3.37
CA TRP A 159 -22.73 3.09 4.30
C TRP A 159 -21.69 2.00 3.98
N ILE A 160 -21.40 1.17 4.96
CA ILE A 160 -20.47 0.04 4.85
C ILE A 160 -21.21 -1.25 5.13
N GLY A 161 -21.04 -2.23 4.24
CA GLY A 161 -21.74 -3.51 4.32
C GLY A 161 -23.25 -3.40 4.02
N GLY A 162 -23.89 -4.53 3.73
CA GLY A 162 -25.29 -4.54 3.33
C GLY A 162 -25.54 -3.97 1.93
N ASN A 163 -26.82 -3.91 1.55
CA ASN A 163 -27.28 -3.42 0.24
C ASN A 163 -27.89 -2.03 0.30
N SER A 164 -28.16 -1.52 1.49
CA SER A 164 -28.83 -0.26 1.74
C SER A 164 -28.55 0.28 3.15
N LEU A 165 -29.00 1.49 3.44
CA LEU A 165 -28.93 2.07 4.79
C LEU A 165 -29.69 1.27 5.86
N LEU A 166 -30.64 0.41 5.46
CA LEU A 166 -31.48 -0.35 6.40
C LEU A 166 -30.77 -1.59 6.92
N ASP A 167 -29.89 -2.19 6.13
CA ASP A 167 -29.14 -3.41 6.44
C ASP A 167 -27.63 -3.16 6.53
N ALA A 168 -27.22 -1.89 6.58
CA ALA A 168 -25.83 -1.50 6.70
C ALA A 168 -25.20 -1.98 8.01
N VAL A 169 -23.97 -2.49 7.92
CA VAL A 169 -23.16 -2.86 9.08
C VAL A 169 -22.70 -1.62 9.84
N PHE A 170 -22.37 -0.56 9.11
CA PHE A 170 -21.95 0.72 9.67
C PHE A 170 -22.39 1.86 8.77
N ILE A 171 -22.95 2.92 9.38
CA ILE A 171 -23.30 4.17 8.69
C ILE A 171 -22.37 5.25 9.22
N PRO A 172 -21.40 5.71 8.40
CA PRO A 172 -20.47 6.79 8.75
C PRO A 172 -21.18 8.13 8.90
N PRO A 173 -20.47 9.21 9.33
CA PRO A 173 -21.10 10.52 9.50
C PRO A 173 -21.78 11.01 8.24
N ASN A 174 -22.84 11.81 8.45
CA ASN A 174 -23.54 12.47 7.37
C ASN A 174 -22.59 13.44 6.64
N GLN A 175 -22.80 13.63 5.33
CA GLN A 175 -21.97 14.46 4.46
C GLN A 175 -21.74 15.87 4.98
N ASP A 176 -22.70 16.44 5.73
CA ASP A 176 -22.60 17.81 6.27
C ASP A 176 -21.47 17.96 7.30
N HIS A 177 -21.05 16.85 7.93
CA HIS A 177 -19.97 16.83 8.91
C HIS A 177 -18.59 16.59 8.27
N LEU A 178 -18.52 16.15 7.01
CA LEU A 178 -17.25 15.77 6.39
C LEU A 178 -16.21 16.90 6.34
N PRO A 179 -16.56 18.16 6.00
CA PRO A 179 -15.58 19.24 5.95
C PRO A 179 -14.91 19.49 7.30
N GLU A 180 -15.69 19.50 8.38
CA GLU A 180 -15.19 19.72 9.74
C GLU A 180 -14.30 18.55 10.21
N LEU A 181 -14.77 17.31 10.04
CA LEU A 181 -14.06 16.10 10.46
C LEU A 181 -12.75 15.90 9.69
N MET A 182 -12.75 16.16 8.38
CA MET A 182 -11.54 16.08 7.56
C MET A 182 -10.56 17.20 7.86
N SER A 183 -11.05 18.40 8.21
CA SER A 183 -10.20 19.50 8.67
C SER A 183 -9.56 19.19 10.04
N ASP A 184 -10.30 18.57 10.97
CA ASP A 184 -9.75 18.12 12.26
C ASP A 184 -8.67 17.05 12.07
N LEU A 185 -8.93 16.06 11.21
CA LEU A 185 -7.96 15.03 10.86
C LEU A 185 -6.68 15.61 10.26
N GLU A 186 -6.81 16.53 9.30
CA GLU A 186 -5.67 17.21 8.67
C GLU A 186 -4.86 18.01 9.69
N LYS A 187 -5.53 18.79 10.55
CA LYS A 187 -4.88 19.51 11.65
C LYS A 187 -4.16 18.56 12.60
N PHE A 188 -4.77 17.44 12.97
CA PHE A 188 -4.15 16.44 13.83
C PHE A 188 -2.85 15.89 13.27
N LEU A 189 -2.81 15.58 11.97
CA LEU A 189 -1.61 15.07 11.31
C LEU A 189 -0.44 16.07 11.38
N HIS A 190 -0.72 17.38 11.29
CA HIS A 190 0.30 18.45 11.27
C HIS A 190 0.52 19.16 12.60
N ASN A 191 -0.24 18.83 13.65
CA ASN A 191 -0.10 19.49 14.93
C ASN A 191 1.05 18.87 15.75
N ASP A 192 2.21 19.52 15.75
CA ASP A 192 3.36 19.09 16.54
C ASP A 192 3.28 19.51 18.02
N GLU A 193 2.42 20.48 18.36
CA GLU A 193 2.21 20.95 19.75
C GLU A 193 1.56 19.86 20.61
N ASN A 194 0.79 18.96 20.00
CA ASN A 194 0.11 17.87 20.72
C ASN A 194 1.06 16.76 21.22
N ARG A 195 2.33 16.77 20.77
CA ARG A 195 3.40 15.85 21.21
C ARG A 195 3.04 14.36 21.16
N VAL A 196 2.15 13.98 20.26
CA VAL A 196 1.77 12.58 20.05
C VAL A 196 2.86 11.88 19.20
N PRO A 197 3.45 10.78 19.66
CA PRO A 197 4.41 10.02 18.85
C PRO A 197 3.83 9.63 17.49
N SER A 198 4.61 9.76 16.42
CA SER A 198 4.15 9.63 15.05
C SER A 198 3.42 8.31 14.75
N LEU A 199 3.86 7.18 15.33
CA LEU A 199 3.18 5.89 15.12
C LEU A 199 1.83 5.82 15.84
N ILE A 200 1.68 6.47 16.99
CA ILE A 200 0.38 6.60 17.66
C ILE A 200 -0.50 7.55 16.84
N LYS A 201 0.05 8.68 16.40
CA LYS A 201 -0.65 9.69 15.60
C LYS A 201 -1.26 9.06 14.35
N ILE A 202 -0.47 8.34 13.56
CA ILE A 202 -0.99 7.70 12.34
C ILE A 202 -1.95 6.54 12.62
N GLY A 203 -1.76 5.81 13.71
CA GLY A 203 -2.72 4.78 14.14
C GLY A 203 -4.10 5.36 14.47
N ILE A 204 -4.14 6.48 15.20
CA ILE A 204 -5.38 7.22 15.50
C ILE A 204 -5.97 7.81 14.22
N ALA A 205 -5.15 8.44 13.38
CA ALA A 205 -5.58 9.08 12.13
C ALA A 205 -6.16 8.06 11.14
N HIS A 206 -5.57 6.88 11.01
CA HIS A 206 -6.09 5.82 10.16
C HIS A 206 -7.48 5.35 10.64
N TYR A 207 -7.63 5.07 11.95
CA TYR A 207 -8.95 4.75 12.53
C TYR A 207 -9.97 5.86 12.23
N GLN A 208 -9.59 7.11 12.44
CA GLN A 208 -10.47 8.26 12.22
C GLN A 208 -10.89 8.39 10.76
N PHE A 209 -9.94 8.24 9.82
CA PHE A 209 -10.23 8.26 8.37
C PHE A 209 -11.20 7.14 7.97
N GLU A 210 -10.96 5.90 8.43
CA GLU A 210 -11.83 4.76 8.16
C GLU A 210 -13.23 4.93 8.79
N THR A 211 -13.34 5.72 9.86
CA THR A 211 -14.61 6.00 10.52
C THR A 211 -15.36 7.15 9.86
N ILE A 212 -14.66 8.21 9.43
CA ILE A 212 -15.24 9.33 8.65
C ILE A 212 -15.73 8.81 7.29
N HIS A 213 -14.96 7.96 6.63
CA HIS A 213 -15.30 7.32 5.35
C HIS A 213 -15.75 8.32 4.29
N PRO A 214 -14.94 9.32 3.95
CA PRO A 214 -15.38 10.54 3.29
C PRO A 214 -15.80 10.39 1.81
N PHE A 215 -15.38 9.31 1.15
CA PHE A 215 -15.65 9.07 -0.27
C PHE A 215 -16.77 8.03 -0.46
N LEU A 216 -17.41 8.01 -1.62
CA LEU A 216 -18.44 7.00 -1.94
C LEU A 216 -17.86 5.61 -2.23
N ASP A 217 -16.56 5.51 -2.55
CA ASP A 217 -15.81 4.27 -2.79
C ASP A 217 -14.32 4.54 -2.55
N GLY A 218 -13.48 3.50 -2.41
CA GLY A 218 -12.03 3.64 -2.33
C GLY A 218 -11.47 4.10 -0.98
N ASN A 219 -12.29 4.31 0.04
CA ASN A 219 -11.83 4.78 1.36
C ASN A 219 -10.79 3.86 1.98
N GLY A 220 -11.02 2.56 2.03
CA GLY A 220 -10.07 1.62 2.61
C GLY A 220 -8.70 1.67 1.93
N ARG A 221 -8.67 1.79 0.59
CA ARG A 221 -7.41 1.92 -0.17
C ARG A 221 -6.69 3.23 0.16
N ILE A 222 -7.40 4.36 0.23
CA ILE A 222 -6.83 5.66 0.61
C ILE A 222 -6.40 5.67 2.07
N GLY A 223 -7.18 5.11 2.99
CA GLY A 223 -6.84 5.02 4.42
C GLY A 223 -5.56 4.21 4.67
N ARG A 224 -5.38 3.08 3.97
CA ARG A 224 -4.14 2.29 4.06
C ARG A 224 -2.96 3.00 3.43
N LEU A 225 -3.16 3.69 2.29
CA LEU A 225 -2.12 4.50 1.67
C LEU A 225 -1.70 5.69 2.55
N LEU A 226 -2.63 6.31 3.27
CA LEU A 226 -2.35 7.42 4.20
C LEU A 226 -1.28 7.05 5.24
N ILE A 227 -1.24 5.77 5.68
CA ILE A 227 -0.21 5.32 6.63
C ILE A 227 1.18 5.45 6.01
N THR A 228 1.38 4.95 4.81
CA THR A 228 2.67 5.02 4.11
C THR A 228 3.06 6.46 3.78
N LEU A 229 2.11 7.26 3.27
CA LEU A 229 2.34 8.67 2.97
C LEU A 229 2.79 9.44 4.21
N PHE A 230 2.14 9.22 5.36
CA PHE A 230 2.51 9.88 6.61
C PHE A 230 3.92 9.51 7.07
N LEU A 231 4.31 8.23 6.99
CA LEU A 231 5.64 7.80 7.40
C LEU A 231 6.75 8.37 6.50
N VAL A 232 6.47 8.58 5.22
CA VAL A 232 7.39 9.22 4.26
C VAL A 232 7.43 10.74 4.49
N ASP A 233 6.29 11.40 4.63
CA ASP A 233 6.17 12.84 4.90
C ASP A 233 6.92 13.24 6.17
N GLN A 234 6.73 12.47 7.25
CA GLN A 234 7.41 12.69 8.53
C GLN A 234 8.88 12.22 8.54
N LYS A 235 9.41 11.79 7.39
CA LYS A 235 10.80 11.30 7.23
C LYS A 235 11.19 10.15 8.18
N ILE A 236 10.19 9.45 8.70
CA ILE A 236 10.39 8.21 9.47
C ILE A 236 10.89 7.12 8.54
N LEU A 237 10.35 7.07 7.33
CA LEU A 237 10.87 6.29 6.21
C LEU A 237 11.38 7.21 5.12
N GLN A 238 12.58 6.95 4.60
CA GLN A 238 13.12 7.67 3.45
C GLN A 238 12.51 7.22 2.13
N LYS A 239 12.03 6.00 2.11
CA LYS A 239 11.41 5.35 0.95
C LYS A 239 10.15 4.60 1.38
N PRO A 240 9.14 4.47 0.53
CA PRO A 240 7.89 3.78 0.86
C PRO A 240 8.10 2.26 0.88
N LEU A 241 8.56 1.73 2.00
CA LEU A 241 8.88 0.32 2.19
C LEU A 241 7.99 -0.40 3.21
N LEU A 242 7.14 0.33 3.93
CA LEU A 242 6.21 -0.24 4.89
C LEU A 242 4.79 -0.20 4.33
N TYR A 243 4.19 -1.36 4.16
CA TYR A 243 2.84 -1.53 3.64
C TYR A 243 2.06 -2.51 4.51
N LEU A 244 1.11 -1.99 5.30
CA LEU A 244 0.37 -2.77 6.30
C LEU A 244 -0.72 -3.65 5.70
N SER A 245 -1.03 -3.54 4.40
CA SER A 245 -2.14 -4.29 3.81
C SER A 245 -1.97 -5.80 3.91
N VAL A 246 -0.74 -6.32 3.86
CA VAL A 246 -0.48 -7.76 4.06
C VAL A 246 -0.88 -8.21 5.47
N PHE A 247 -0.56 -7.40 6.49
CA PHE A 247 -0.95 -7.69 7.87
C PHE A 247 -2.46 -7.60 8.06
N PHE A 248 -3.09 -6.58 7.50
CA PHE A 248 -4.54 -6.39 7.58
C PHE A 248 -5.31 -7.48 6.82
N GLU A 249 -4.85 -7.88 5.63
CA GLU A 249 -5.47 -8.93 4.83
C GLU A 249 -5.39 -10.30 5.53
N LYS A 250 -4.21 -10.65 6.04
CA LYS A 250 -4.00 -11.89 6.80
C LYS A 250 -4.90 -11.97 8.05
N ASN A 251 -5.17 -10.82 8.67
CA ASN A 251 -5.97 -10.69 9.88
C ASN A 251 -7.26 -9.90 9.61
N LYS A 252 -7.89 -10.10 8.45
CA LYS A 252 -8.98 -9.24 7.95
C LYS A 252 -10.16 -9.11 8.92
N ALA A 253 -10.63 -10.21 9.49
CA ALA A 253 -11.70 -10.17 10.48
C ALA A 253 -11.29 -9.34 11.71
N LEU A 254 -10.10 -9.59 12.25
CA LEU A 254 -9.59 -8.88 13.42
C LEU A 254 -9.37 -7.37 13.14
N TYR A 255 -8.97 -7.01 11.91
CA TYR A 255 -8.86 -5.61 11.49
C TYR A 255 -10.19 -4.87 11.59
N TYR A 256 -11.25 -5.42 11.00
CA TYR A 256 -12.58 -4.81 11.05
C TYR A 256 -13.22 -4.87 12.44
N ASP A 257 -12.97 -5.93 13.19
CA ASP A 257 -13.44 -6.07 14.57
C ASP A 257 -12.83 -4.97 15.46
N ASN A 258 -11.54 -4.73 15.36
CA ASN A 258 -10.88 -3.66 16.12
C ASN A 258 -11.44 -2.26 15.79
N LEU A 259 -11.64 -1.93 14.50
CA LEU A 259 -12.29 -0.68 14.11
C LEU A 259 -13.70 -0.56 14.70
N THR A 260 -14.45 -1.65 14.70
CA THR A 260 -15.81 -1.72 15.25
C THR A 260 -15.82 -1.59 16.77
N LEU A 261 -14.88 -2.22 17.46
CA LEU A 261 -14.75 -2.12 18.93
C LEU A 261 -14.43 -0.69 19.39
N VAL A 262 -13.64 0.06 18.63
CA VAL A 262 -13.44 1.49 18.95
C VAL A 262 -14.77 2.25 18.83
N ARG A 263 -15.53 2.05 17.75
CA ARG A 263 -16.81 2.75 17.50
C ARG A 263 -17.87 2.41 18.52
N THR A 264 -17.93 1.15 18.97
CA THR A 264 -19.01 0.64 19.82
C THR A 264 -18.68 0.58 21.30
N LYS A 265 -17.39 0.39 21.64
CA LYS A 265 -16.93 0.20 23.03
C LYS A 265 -15.82 1.15 23.46
N ASN A 266 -15.38 2.08 22.57
CA ASN A 266 -14.28 3.02 22.80
C ASN A 266 -12.91 2.34 23.02
N GLU A 267 -12.67 1.16 22.43
CA GLU A 267 -11.47 0.32 22.62
C GLU A 267 -10.27 0.81 21.77
N MET A 268 -9.96 2.12 21.84
CA MET A 268 -8.83 2.71 21.13
C MET A 268 -7.48 2.13 21.58
N THR A 269 -7.35 1.77 22.85
CA THR A 269 -6.16 1.09 23.39
C THR A 269 -5.89 -0.22 22.67
N GLN A 270 -6.91 -1.05 22.49
CA GLN A 270 -6.79 -2.34 21.78
C GLN A 270 -6.44 -2.14 20.31
N TRP A 271 -7.08 -1.17 19.65
CA TRP A 271 -6.74 -0.80 18.28
C TRP A 271 -5.27 -0.41 18.13
N LEU A 272 -4.74 0.46 19.00
CA LEU A 272 -3.35 0.89 18.93
C LEU A 272 -2.37 -0.26 19.19
N LYS A 273 -2.67 -1.18 20.11
CA LYS A 273 -1.86 -2.39 20.31
C LYS A 273 -1.82 -3.25 19.04
N TYR A 274 -2.97 -3.47 18.41
CA TYR A 274 -3.08 -4.20 17.15
C TYR A 274 -2.29 -3.51 16.03
N PHE A 275 -2.46 -2.21 15.88
CA PHE A 275 -1.79 -1.40 14.86
C PHE A 275 -0.27 -1.42 15.01
N LEU A 276 0.25 -1.17 16.21
CA LEU A 276 1.69 -1.17 16.50
C LEU A 276 2.32 -2.55 16.30
N THR A 277 1.60 -3.61 16.65
CA THR A 277 2.01 -4.99 16.35
C THR A 277 2.14 -5.19 14.85
N GLY A 278 1.16 -4.73 14.07
CA GLY A 278 1.20 -4.78 12.62
C GLY A 278 2.38 -4.02 12.01
N VAL A 279 2.68 -2.83 12.53
CA VAL A 279 3.86 -2.05 12.11
C VAL A 279 5.15 -2.83 12.36
N ALA A 280 5.33 -3.38 13.57
CA ALA A 280 6.53 -4.11 13.94
C ALA A 280 6.74 -5.39 13.08
N GLU A 281 5.69 -6.20 12.91
CA GLU A 281 5.75 -7.44 12.13
C GLU A 281 5.99 -7.16 10.64
N THR A 282 5.34 -6.14 10.10
CA THR A 282 5.50 -5.76 8.68
C THR A 282 6.89 -5.21 8.41
N ALA A 283 7.42 -4.36 9.29
CA ALA A 283 8.78 -3.82 9.15
C ALA A 283 9.85 -4.92 9.21
N ASP A 284 9.72 -5.86 10.15
CA ASP A 284 10.61 -7.02 10.26
C ASP A 284 10.59 -7.88 8.99
N LYS A 285 9.39 -8.19 8.48
CA LYS A 285 9.23 -8.95 7.25
C LYS A 285 9.79 -8.24 6.02
N ALA A 286 9.60 -6.92 5.92
CA ALA A 286 10.15 -6.11 4.84
C ALA A 286 11.69 -6.12 4.86
N THR A 287 12.30 -6.01 6.05
CA THR A 287 13.76 -6.10 6.23
C THR A 287 14.30 -7.46 5.78
N GLN A 288 13.65 -8.57 6.17
CA GLN A 288 14.01 -9.92 5.73
C GLN A 288 13.91 -10.08 4.22
N THR A 289 12.82 -9.55 3.61
CA THR A 289 12.63 -9.60 2.15
C THR A 289 13.74 -8.85 1.42
N LEU A 290 14.08 -7.64 1.87
CA LEU A 290 15.21 -6.88 1.30
C LEU A 290 16.55 -7.62 1.42
N GLY A 291 16.79 -8.30 2.55
CA GLY A 291 17.97 -9.14 2.73
C GLY A 291 18.06 -10.26 1.69
N SER A 292 16.96 -10.99 1.51
CA SER A 292 16.90 -12.07 0.51
C SER A 292 17.06 -11.56 -0.93
N ILE A 293 16.55 -10.36 -1.24
CA ILE A 293 16.72 -9.73 -2.55
C ILE A 293 18.19 -9.39 -2.81
N LEU A 294 18.87 -8.82 -1.81
CA LEU A 294 20.29 -8.50 -1.93
C LEU A 294 21.15 -9.73 -2.12
N GLU A 295 20.88 -10.77 -1.34
CA GLU A 295 21.59 -12.05 -1.48
C GLU A 295 21.40 -12.65 -2.88
N LEU A 296 20.15 -12.68 -3.37
CA LEU A 296 19.85 -13.13 -4.73
C LEU A 296 20.61 -12.29 -5.78
N LYS A 297 20.63 -10.97 -5.63
CA LYS A 297 21.33 -10.08 -6.55
C LYS A 297 22.82 -10.32 -6.56
N ILE A 298 23.46 -10.39 -5.39
CA ILE A 298 24.90 -10.63 -5.27
C ILE A 298 25.28 -11.97 -5.91
N ASN A 299 24.54 -13.04 -5.62
CA ASN A 299 24.81 -14.37 -6.15
C ASN A 299 24.72 -14.40 -7.69
N LEU A 300 23.72 -13.74 -8.26
CA LEU A 300 23.55 -13.65 -9.71
C LEU A 300 24.66 -12.80 -10.35
N GLU A 301 24.99 -11.63 -9.81
CA GLU A 301 26.04 -10.76 -10.33
C GLU A 301 27.42 -11.45 -10.32
N GLN A 302 27.75 -12.22 -9.27
CA GLN A 302 28.98 -12.98 -9.21
C GLN A 302 29.08 -14.08 -10.29
N SER A 303 27.95 -14.66 -10.67
CA SER A 303 27.89 -15.70 -11.70
C SER A 303 28.05 -15.15 -13.13
N LEU A 304 27.69 -13.87 -13.37
CA LEU A 304 27.62 -13.32 -14.73
C LEU A 304 28.94 -13.41 -15.51
N ALA A 305 30.06 -13.05 -14.91
CA ALA A 305 31.35 -13.01 -15.62
C ALA A 305 31.78 -14.40 -16.09
N GLY A 306 31.58 -15.44 -15.28
CA GLY A 306 31.93 -16.83 -15.61
C GLY A 306 31.01 -17.48 -16.63
N VAL A 307 29.71 -17.11 -16.61
CA VAL A 307 28.67 -17.77 -17.42
C VAL A 307 28.53 -17.11 -18.81
N TYR A 308 28.55 -15.76 -18.88
CA TYR A 308 28.17 -15.02 -20.09
C TYR A 308 29.36 -14.52 -20.91
N GLY A 309 30.60 -14.62 -20.43
CA GLY A 309 31.81 -14.27 -21.16
C GLY A 309 31.73 -12.87 -21.83
N LYS A 310 31.84 -12.79 -23.15
CA LYS A 310 31.76 -11.53 -23.91
C LYS A 310 30.42 -10.80 -23.78
N ARG A 311 29.35 -11.50 -23.37
CA ARG A 311 28.00 -10.92 -23.19
C ARG A 311 27.75 -10.47 -21.74
N ALA A 312 28.73 -10.60 -20.82
CA ALA A 312 28.55 -10.28 -19.40
C ALA A 312 28.06 -8.86 -19.15
N ALA A 313 28.51 -7.87 -19.94
CA ALA A 313 28.03 -6.48 -19.83
C ALA A 313 26.51 -6.37 -20.15
N ASN A 314 26.07 -6.99 -21.24
CA ASN A 314 24.66 -7.00 -21.63
C ASN A 314 23.81 -7.81 -20.61
N ALA A 315 24.35 -8.91 -20.10
CA ALA A 315 23.68 -9.70 -19.05
C ALA A 315 23.51 -8.90 -17.76
N ALA A 316 24.49 -8.11 -17.35
CA ALA A 316 24.39 -7.23 -16.18
C ALA A 316 23.31 -6.13 -16.36
N ILE A 317 23.21 -5.52 -17.54
CA ILE A 317 22.17 -4.52 -17.85
C ILE A 317 20.78 -5.20 -17.80
N LEU A 318 20.64 -6.37 -18.42
CA LEU A 318 19.38 -7.12 -18.41
C LEU A 318 19.00 -7.53 -16.98
N LEU A 319 19.94 -8.04 -16.20
CA LEU A 319 19.69 -8.44 -14.81
C LEU A 319 19.20 -7.25 -13.96
N ASN A 320 19.84 -6.08 -14.09
CA ASN A 320 19.40 -4.88 -13.38
C ASN A 320 18.00 -4.44 -13.82
N GLU A 321 17.64 -4.56 -15.08
CA GLU A 321 16.28 -4.26 -15.56
C GLU A 321 15.26 -5.26 -15.00
N LEU A 322 15.62 -6.54 -14.89
CA LEU A 322 14.75 -7.57 -14.32
C LEU A 322 14.42 -7.34 -12.83
N PHE A 323 15.30 -6.70 -12.06
CA PHE A 323 14.99 -6.27 -10.70
C PHE A 323 14.00 -5.10 -10.64
N LYS A 324 13.89 -4.30 -11.71
CA LYS A 324 12.84 -3.26 -11.83
C LYS A 324 11.53 -3.85 -12.35
N LYS A 325 11.63 -4.55 -13.48
CA LYS A 325 10.50 -5.15 -14.19
C LYS A 325 10.78 -6.65 -14.37
N PRO A 326 10.31 -7.52 -13.46
CA PRO A 326 10.62 -8.94 -13.48
C PRO A 326 9.90 -9.75 -14.55
N VAL A 327 9.16 -9.07 -15.42
CA VAL A 327 8.46 -9.64 -16.59
C VAL A 327 8.99 -8.97 -17.84
N ILE A 328 9.43 -9.75 -18.83
CA ILE A 328 10.07 -9.19 -20.01
C ILE A 328 9.76 -10.00 -21.29
N HIS A 329 9.75 -9.31 -22.43
CA HIS A 329 9.69 -9.87 -23.79
C HIS A 329 11.03 -9.72 -24.50
N VAL A 330 11.32 -10.59 -25.48
CA VAL A 330 12.55 -10.50 -26.30
C VAL A 330 12.69 -9.14 -26.98
N SER A 331 11.58 -8.56 -27.47
CA SER A 331 11.56 -7.23 -28.10
C SER A 331 11.97 -6.13 -27.12
N GLN A 332 11.62 -6.23 -25.84
CA GLN A 332 12.04 -5.28 -24.81
C GLN A 332 13.54 -5.39 -24.53
N VAL A 333 14.09 -6.61 -24.50
CA VAL A 333 15.55 -6.84 -24.38
C VAL A 333 16.31 -6.29 -25.59
N GLN A 334 15.77 -6.47 -26.78
CA GLN A 334 16.31 -5.89 -28.01
C GLN A 334 16.44 -4.36 -27.90
N ASN A 335 15.36 -3.70 -27.49
CA ASN A 335 15.34 -2.24 -27.33
C ASN A 335 16.25 -1.76 -26.21
N LEU A 336 16.21 -2.42 -25.05
CA LEU A 336 17.03 -2.08 -23.87
C LEU A 336 18.51 -2.09 -24.19
N LEU A 337 18.97 -3.12 -24.90
CA LEU A 337 20.39 -3.34 -25.19
C LEU A 337 20.83 -2.79 -26.56
N SER A 338 19.90 -2.29 -27.38
CA SER A 338 20.14 -1.81 -28.75
C SER A 338 20.87 -2.87 -29.62
N ILE A 339 20.45 -4.14 -29.52
CA ILE A 339 21.02 -5.27 -30.25
C ILE A 339 20.01 -5.88 -31.25
N SER A 340 20.45 -6.82 -32.08
CA SER A 340 19.52 -7.54 -32.98
C SER A 340 18.55 -8.43 -32.19
N TYR A 341 17.33 -8.66 -32.73
CA TYR A 341 16.35 -9.58 -32.13
C TYR A 341 16.93 -10.97 -31.91
N LYS A 342 17.77 -11.47 -32.86
CA LYS A 342 18.47 -12.76 -32.72
C LYS A 342 19.36 -12.77 -31.48
N SER A 343 20.19 -11.74 -31.31
CA SER A 343 21.11 -11.65 -30.16
C SER A 343 20.35 -11.50 -28.83
N ALA A 344 19.24 -10.74 -28.83
CA ALA A 344 18.38 -10.61 -27.66
C ALA A 344 17.73 -11.94 -27.27
N ASN A 345 17.22 -12.68 -28.27
CA ASN A 345 16.62 -14.00 -28.05
C ASN A 345 17.63 -15.04 -27.56
N GLU A 346 18.88 -15.02 -28.06
CA GLU A 346 19.95 -15.87 -27.57
C GLU A 346 20.28 -15.55 -26.09
N LEU A 347 20.39 -14.27 -25.73
CA LEU A 347 20.66 -13.85 -24.34
C LEU A 347 19.51 -14.27 -23.41
N VAL A 348 18.26 -14.06 -23.79
CA VAL A 348 17.08 -14.52 -23.04
C VAL A 348 17.09 -16.04 -22.88
N SER A 349 17.45 -16.78 -23.93
CA SER A 349 17.55 -18.25 -23.86
C SER A 349 18.66 -18.70 -22.90
N GLU A 350 19.79 -17.99 -22.85
CA GLU A 350 20.84 -18.24 -21.85
C GLU A 350 20.35 -17.99 -20.43
N PHE A 351 19.56 -16.93 -20.20
CA PHE A 351 18.93 -16.66 -18.88
C PHE A 351 17.94 -17.76 -18.48
N VAL A 352 17.20 -18.33 -19.44
CA VAL A 352 16.31 -19.47 -19.19
C VAL A 352 17.11 -20.73 -18.86
N ASN A 353 18.15 -21.04 -19.65
CA ASN A 353 18.99 -22.21 -19.43
C ASN A 353 19.73 -22.18 -18.09
N ASN A 354 20.08 -20.99 -17.61
CA ASN A 354 20.71 -20.78 -16.30
C ASN A 354 19.68 -20.62 -15.15
N GLY A 355 18.38 -20.83 -15.42
CA GLY A 355 17.33 -20.81 -14.41
C GLY A 355 16.93 -19.40 -13.89
N ILE A 356 17.48 -18.32 -14.47
CA ILE A 356 17.16 -16.94 -14.05
C ILE A 356 15.76 -16.54 -14.53
N LEU A 357 15.44 -16.88 -15.79
CA LEU A 357 14.13 -16.61 -16.38
C LEU A 357 13.35 -17.91 -16.62
N LYS A 358 12.03 -17.82 -16.50
CA LYS A 358 11.09 -18.88 -16.82
C LYS A 358 10.12 -18.40 -17.89
N GLU A 359 10.02 -19.12 -18.99
CA GLU A 359 9.02 -18.87 -20.01
C GLU A 359 7.66 -19.39 -19.55
N THR A 360 6.59 -18.60 -19.75
CA THR A 360 5.25 -18.87 -19.16
C THR A 360 4.15 -19.07 -20.18
N THR A 361 4.36 -18.71 -21.44
CA THR A 361 3.29 -18.69 -22.44
C THR A 361 3.18 -19.95 -23.28
N GLY A 362 4.27 -20.74 -23.42
CA GLY A 362 4.33 -21.89 -24.35
C GLY A 362 4.13 -21.53 -25.81
N ARG A 363 4.23 -20.23 -26.17
CA ARG A 363 3.98 -19.73 -27.53
C ARG A 363 5.26 -19.71 -28.36
N SER A 364 5.13 -19.83 -29.69
CA SER A 364 6.27 -19.63 -30.59
C SER A 364 6.62 -18.16 -30.83
N ARG A 365 5.69 -17.24 -30.62
CA ARG A 365 5.84 -15.77 -30.76
C ARG A 365 5.28 -15.07 -29.54
N ASN A 366 5.74 -13.85 -29.28
CA ASN A 366 5.31 -13.01 -28.15
C ASN A 366 5.42 -13.77 -26.83
N ARG A 367 6.57 -14.43 -26.61
CA ARG A 367 6.85 -15.17 -25.38
C ARG A 367 7.07 -14.20 -24.25
N VAL A 368 6.52 -14.55 -23.07
CA VAL A 368 6.68 -13.83 -21.81
C VAL A 368 7.64 -14.60 -20.92
N PHE A 369 8.59 -13.90 -20.35
CA PHE A 369 9.58 -14.46 -19.45
C PHE A 369 9.50 -13.79 -18.08
N LEU A 370 9.48 -14.61 -17.03
CA LEU A 370 9.40 -14.17 -15.64
C LEU A 370 10.71 -14.40 -14.91
N PHE A 371 11.14 -13.47 -14.09
CA PHE A 371 12.19 -13.66 -13.09
C PHE A 371 11.58 -14.30 -11.84
N ASP A 372 11.32 -15.62 -11.92
CA ASP A 372 10.50 -16.36 -10.98
C ASP A 372 11.07 -16.37 -9.54
N ASP A 373 12.38 -16.55 -9.37
CA ASP A 373 12.98 -16.58 -8.04
C ASP A 373 12.88 -15.24 -7.31
N TYR A 374 12.97 -14.14 -8.05
CA TYR A 374 12.72 -12.80 -7.47
C TYR A 374 11.24 -12.63 -7.12
N LEU A 375 10.32 -13.02 -7.99
CA LEU A 375 8.88 -12.94 -7.74
C LEU A 375 8.42 -13.79 -6.56
N LYS A 376 9.04 -14.95 -6.31
CA LYS A 376 8.77 -15.81 -5.15
C LYS A 376 8.94 -15.09 -3.80
N LEU A 377 9.85 -14.11 -3.72
CA LEU A 377 10.08 -13.32 -2.50
C LEU A 377 8.88 -12.43 -2.15
N PHE A 378 7.99 -12.16 -3.12
CA PHE A 378 6.82 -11.29 -2.98
C PHE A 378 5.50 -12.04 -3.01
N ARG A 379 5.45 -13.28 -3.51
CA ARG A 379 4.24 -14.10 -3.49
C ARG A 379 3.87 -14.43 -2.03
N LEU A 380 2.56 -14.42 -1.75
CA LEU A 380 1.96 -14.71 -0.43
C LEU A 380 1.73 -16.20 -0.28
#